data_7d9a8e299bae40d7eb693ae6b3aded78
#
_entry.id   7d9a8e299bae40d7eb693ae6b3aded78
#
_cell.length_a   1.000
_cell.length_b   1.000
_cell.length_c   1.000
_cell.angle_alpha   90.00
_cell.angle_beta   90.00
_cell.angle_gamma   90.00
#
_symmetry.space_group_name_H-M   'P 1'
#
loop_
_entity.id
_entity.type
_entity.pdbx_description
1 polymer ?
#
loop_
_entity_poly.entity_id
_entity_poly.type
_entity_poly.pdbx_seq_one_letter_code
_entity_poly.pdbx_strand_id
1 'polypeptide(L)'
;MARLHEIAGADLDFEREILQAFVVDTGGYLEAAKGAIVSGDVETLARRAHQIQGVSATAAVRLMPEMAAQLQFLAESNDLEGATIIIAELEIILAGVEKLAAALS
;
A
#
# COMPACT_ATOMS: atom_id res chain seq x y z
N MET A 1 -28.67 12.92 -13.09
CA MET A 1 -28.44 11.82 -12.15
C MET A 1 -28.27 10.48 -12.82
N ALA A 2 -29.10 10.17 -13.80
CA ALA A 2 -28.94 8.93 -14.56
C ALA A 2 -27.55 8.83 -15.21
N ARG A 3 -27.06 9.94 -15.72
CA ARG A 3 -25.73 10.00 -16.32
C ARG A 3 -24.63 9.72 -15.30
N LEU A 4 -24.80 10.20 -14.07
CA LEU A 4 -23.86 9.91 -13.01
C LEU A 4 -23.84 8.43 -12.65
N HIS A 5 -25.02 7.79 -12.72
CA HIS A 5 -25.10 6.36 -12.48
C HIS A 5 -24.38 5.56 -13.55
N GLU A 6 -24.52 5.95 -14.81
CA GLU A 6 -23.82 5.28 -15.91
C GLU A 6 -22.32 5.40 -15.76
N ILE A 7 -21.83 6.61 -15.43
CA ILE A 7 -20.43 6.86 -15.20
C ILE A 7 -19.94 6.08 -13.99
N ALA A 8 -20.72 6.07 -12.91
CA ALA A 8 -20.37 5.37 -11.69
C ALA A 8 -20.26 3.86 -11.91
N GLY A 9 -21.12 3.29 -12.76
CA GLY A 9 -21.03 1.87 -13.09
C GLY A 9 -19.73 1.50 -13.80
N ALA A 10 -19.34 2.29 -14.80
CA ALA A 10 -18.08 2.09 -15.51
C ALA A 10 -16.89 2.37 -14.61
N ASP A 11 -16.99 3.43 -13.80
CA ASP A 11 -15.93 3.81 -12.87
C ASP A 11 -15.73 2.78 -11.76
N LEU A 12 -16.80 2.11 -11.32
CA LEU A 12 -16.69 1.06 -10.29
C LEU A 12 -15.88 -0.12 -10.79
N ASP A 13 -16.07 -0.54 -12.04
CA ASP A 13 -15.26 -1.61 -12.62
C ASP A 13 -13.81 -1.20 -12.73
N PHE A 14 -13.55 0.01 -13.15
CA PHE A 14 -12.20 0.55 -13.25
C PHE A 14 -11.55 0.69 -11.87
N GLU A 15 -12.30 1.23 -10.90
CA GLU A 15 -11.82 1.35 -9.52
C GLU A 15 -11.48 0.01 -8.91
N ARG A 16 -12.33 -0.99 -9.17
CA ARG A 16 -12.06 -2.34 -8.67
C ARG A 16 -10.75 -2.88 -9.21
N GLU A 17 -10.51 -2.71 -10.51
CA GLU A 17 -9.27 -3.15 -11.14
C GLU A 17 -8.05 -2.44 -10.54
N ILE A 18 -8.16 -1.13 -10.33
CA ILE A 18 -7.09 -0.35 -9.72
C ILE A 18 -6.82 -0.83 -8.31
N LEU A 19 -7.88 -1.03 -7.52
CA LEU A 19 -7.73 -1.49 -6.14
C LEU A 19 -7.15 -2.90 -6.06
N GLN A 20 -7.57 -3.79 -6.96
CA GLN A 20 -7.04 -5.14 -7.00
C GLN A 20 -5.55 -5.14 -7.36
N ALA A 21 -5.17 -4.35 -8.36
CA ALA A 21 -3.77 -4.20 -8.74
C ALA A 21 -2.96 -3.61 -7.59
N PHE A 22 -3.51 -2.60 -6.92
CA PHE A 22 -2.87 -1.97 -5.77
C PHE A 22 -2.64 -2.99 -4.65
N VAL A 23 -3.64 -3.81 -4.34
CA VAL A 23 -3.54 -4.82 -3.28
C VAL A 23 -2.44 -5.84 -3.61
N VAL A 24 -2.38 -6.31 -4.84
CA VAL A 24 -1.37 -7.27 -5.28
C VAL A 24 0.02 -6.66 -5.19
N ASP A 25 0.20 -5.47 -5.75
CA ASP A 25 1.50 -4.81 -5.78
C ASP A 25 1.98 -4.47 -4.37
N THR A 26 1.12 -3.86 -3.57
CA THR A 26 1.47 -3.45 -2.22
C THR A 26 1.74 -4.65 -1.34
N GLY A 27 0.95 -5.72 -1.48
CA GLY A 27 1.18 -6.95 -0.75
C GLY A 27 2.56 -7.52 -1.04
N GLY A 28 2.97 -7.51 -2.31
CA GLY A 28 4.30 -7.93 -2.72
C GLY A 28 5.41 -7.06 -2.12
N TYR A 29 5.22 -5.76 -2.14
CA TYR A 29 6.19 -4.83 -1.55
C TYR A 29 6.31 -5.02 -0.04
N LEU A 30 5.20 -5.23 0.66
CA LEU A 30 5.22 -5.47 2.11
C LEU A 30 5.91 -6.78 2.45
N GLU A 31 5.68 -7.83 1.68
CA GLU A 31 6.38 -9.10 1.89
C GLU A 31 7.88 -8.94 1.68
N ALA A 32 8.28 -8.23 0.64
CA ALA A 32 9.70 -7.95 0.38
C ALA A 32 10.30 -7.10 1.49
N ALA A 33 9.55 -6.14 2.01
CA ALA A 33 10.00 -5.29 3.12
C ALA A 33 10.23 -6.12 4.39
N LYS A 34 9.32 -7.04 4.68
CA LYS A 34 9.45 -7.93 5.83
C LYS A 34 10.69 -8.81 5.70
N GLY A 35 10.92 -9.35 4.51
CA GLY A 35 12.13 -10.13 4.24
C GLY A 35 13.40 -9.31 4.40
N ALA A 36 13.35 -8.04 3.97
CA ALA A 36 14.48 -7.13 4.11
C ALA A 36 14.80 -6.86 5.58
N ILE A 37 13.78 -6.75 6.44
CA ILE A 37 14.01 -6.59 7.88
C ILE A 37 14.72 -7.81 8.46
N VAL A 38 14.27 -9.01 8.09
CA VAL A 38 14.87 -10.25 8.57
C VAL A 38 16.34 -10.35 8.18
N SER A 39 16.67 -9.95 6.95
CA SER A 39 18.04 -10.01 6.45
C SER A 39 18.89 -8.79 6.80
N GLY A 40 18.28 -7.74 7.37
CA GLY A 40 18.97 -6.50 7.68
C GLY A 40 19.29 -5.67 6.45
N ASP A 41 18.58 -5.87 5.35
CA ASP A 41 18.81 -5.18 4.08
C ASP A 41 18.04 -3.85 4.08
N VAL A 42 18.63 -2.83 4.67
CA VAL A 42 18.03 -1.51 4.83
C VAL A 42 17.74 -0.85 3.48
N GLU A 43 18.61 -1.07 2.53
CA GLU A 43 18.48 -0.47 1.19
C GLU A 43 17.23 -0.98 0.48
N THR A 44 17.01 -2.30 0.50
CA THR A 44 15.80 -2.88 -0.08
C THR A 44 14.55 -2.43 0.67
N LEU A 45 14.63 -2.36 2.00
CA LEU A 45 13.51 -1.88 2.82
C LEU A 45 13.10 -0.46 2.41
N ALA A 46 14.07 0.44 2.29
CA ALA A 46 13.80 1.83 1.89
C ALA A 46 13.21 1.90 0.48
N ARG A 47 13.71 1.08 -0.44
CA ARG A 47 13.21 1.05 -1.81
C ARG A 47 11.76 0.57 -1.87
N ARG A 48 11.42 -0.48 -1.13
CA ARG A 48 10.06 -0.99 -1.10
C ARG A 48 9.10 0.02 -0.46
N ALA A 49 9.54 0.70 0.59
CA ALA A 49 8.76 1.76 1.20
C ALA A 49 8.44 2.88 0.20
N HIS A 50 9.43 3.28 -0.59
CA HIS A 50 9.25 4.29 -1.63
C HIS A 50 8.24 3.83 -2.68
N GLN A 51 8.29 2.57 -3.07
CA GLN A 51 7.36 2.00 -4.04
C GLN A 51 5.92 2.00 -3.49
N ILE A 52 5.76 1.65 -2.21
CA ILE A 52 4.44 1.71 -1.56
C ILE A 52 3.92 3.14 -1.55
N GLN A 53 4.77 4.10 -1.25
CA GLN A 53 4.39 5.51 -1.27
C GLN A 53 3.84 5.92 -2.65
N GLY A 54 4.53 5.53 -3.71
CA GLY A 54 4.12 5.86 -5.07
C GLY A 54 2.78 5.25 -5.46
N VAL A 55 2.62 3.94 -5.26
CA VAL A 55 1.39 3.26 -5.67
C VAL A 55 0.19 3.67 -4.82
N SER A 56 0.40 3.93 -3.52
CA SER A 56 -0.68 4.35 -2.65
C SER A 56 -1.14 5.78 -2.94
N ALA A 57 -0.24 6.65 -3.34
CA ALA A 57 -0.59 7.99 -3.76
C ALA A 57 -1.42 7.94 -5.05
N THR A 58 -1.05 7.08 -5.99
CA THR A 58 -1.77 6.92 -7.25
C THR A 58 -3.16 6.35 -7.01
N ALA A 59 -3.28 5.39 -6.10
CA ALA A 59 -4.56 4.77 -5.77
C ALA A 59 -5.42 5.63 -4.83
N ALA A 60 -4.89 6.76 -4.37
CA ALA A 60 -5.57 7.69 -3.46
C ALA A 60 -5.97 7.03 -2.13
N VAL A 61 -5.15 6.11 -1.64
CA VAL A 61 -5.37 5.47 -0.35
C VAL A 61 -4.85 6.40 0.74
N ARG A 62 -5.76 6.87 1.60
CA ARG A 62 -5.42 7.84 2.63
C ARG A 62 -4.49 7.24 3.67
N LEU A 63 -3.60 8.06 4.18
CA LEU A 63 -2.62 7.74 5.22
C LEU A 63 -1.48 6.83 4.77
N MET A 64 -1.70 5.96 3.79
CA MET A 64 -0.67 5.01 3.38
C MET A 64 0.58 5.68 2.81
N PRO A 65 0.47 6.72 1.95
CA PRO A 65 1.68 7.39 1.46
C PRO A 65 2.53 7.98 2.57
N GLU A 66 1.90 8.61 3.57
CA GLU A 66 2.63 9.18 4.69
C GLU A 66 3.30 8.12 5.55
N MET A 67 2.61 7.00 5.78
CA MET A 67 3.16 5.89 6.55
C MET A 67 4.31 5.22 5.79
N ALA A 68 4.19 5.11 4.48
CA ALA A 68 5.26 4.56 3.66
C ALA A 68 6.49 5.48 3.67
N ALA A 69 6.28 6.79 3.65
CA ALA A 69 7.37 7.76 3.78
C ALA A 69 8.04 7.62 5.15
N GLN A 70 7.26 7.40 6.20
CA GLN A 70 7.77 7.14 7.54
C GLN A 70 8.61 5.86 7.57
N LEU A 71 8.12 4.82 6.90
CA LEU A 71 8.85 3.56 6.80
C LEU A 71 10.20 3.77 6.12
N GLN A 72 10.22 4.55 5.04
CA GLN A 72 11.46 4.86 4.33
C GLN A 72 12.45 5.58 5.25
N PHE A 73 11.97 6.57 5.99
CA PHE A 73 12.80 7.31 6.94
C PHE A 73 13.38 6.38 8.01
N LEU A 74 12.56 5.49 8.56
CA LEU A 74 13.02 4.53 9.57
C LEU A 74 14.06 3.58 9.00
N ALA A 75 13.88 3.15 7.76
CA ALA A 75 14.85 2.29 7.08
C ALA A 75 16.19 3.02 6.94
N GLU A 76 16.14 4.26 6.47
CA GLU A 76 17.35 5.07 6.28
C GLU A 76 18.05 5.40 7.59
N SER A 77 17.29 5.43 8.69
CA SER A 77 17.83 5.61 10.03
C SER A 77 18.25 4.30 10.69
N ASN A 78 18.11 3.19 9.99
CA ASN A 78 18.42 1.84 10.47
C ASN A 78 17.60 1.47 11.73
N ASP A 79 16.37 1.99 11.82
CA ASP A 79 15.44 1.67 12.91
C ASP A 79 14.51 0.55 12.47
N LEU A 80 14.97 -0.68 12.58
CA LEU A 80 14.21 -1.84 12.13
C LEU A 80 13.04 -2.18 13.04
N GLU A 81 13.13 -1.86 14.32
CA GLU A 81 12.02 -2.04 15.26
C GLU A 81 10.86 -1.12 14.88
N GLY A 82 11.14 0.16 14.68
CA GLY A 82 10.13 1.12 14.24
C GLY A 82 9.55 0.74 12.89
N ALA A 83 10.39 0.28 11.96
CA ALA A 83 9.94 -0.16 10.64
C ALA A 83 8.96 -1.32 10.75
N THR A 84 9.21 -2.28 11.65
CA THR A 84 8.32 -3.43 11.84
C THR A 84 6.93 -2.97 12.30
N ILE A 85 6.88 -1.99 13.19
CA ILE A 85 5.61 -1.44 13.67
C ILE A 85 4.83 -0.79 12.53
N ILE A 86 5.50 0.01 11.70
CA ILE A 86 4.85 0.68 10.58
C ILE A 86 4.36 -0.33 9.54
N ILE A 87 5.13 -1.38 9.28
CA ILE A 87 4.70 -2.43 8.35
C ILE A 87 3.42 -3.10 8.86
N ALA A 88 3.32 -3.38 10.14
CA ALA A 88 2.11 -3.97 10.72
C ALA A 88 0.90 -3.05 10.50
N GLU A 89 1.08 -1.74 10.68
CA GLU A 89 0.02 -0.77 10.44
C GLU A 89 -0.37 -0.69 8.97
N LEU A 90 0.61 -0.74 8.08
CA LEU A 90 0.36 -0.76 6.64
C LEU A 90 -0.43 -2.01 6.23
N GLU A 91 -0.14 -3.14 6.84
CA GLU A 91 -0.86 -4.38 6.58
C GLU A 91 -2.32 -4.28 6.99
N ILE A 92 -2.60 -3.59 8.09
CA ILE A 92 -3.98 -3.36 8.54
C ILE A 92 -4.74 -2.51 7.52
N ILE A 93 -4.11 -1.45 7.03
CA ILE A 93 -4.72 -0.59 6.02
C ILE A 93 -4.96 -1.38 4.74
N LEU A 94 -4.00 -2.19 4.33
CA LEU A 94 -4.12 -3.00 3.12
C LEU A 94 -5.27 -4.00 3.23
N ALA A 95 -5.44 -4.62 4.40
CA ALA A 95 -6.55 -5.54 4.64
C ALA A 95 -7.90 -4.82 4.47
N GLY A 96 -7.98 -3.56 4.90
CA GLY A 96 -9.17 -2.75 4.70
C GLY A 96 -9.45 -2.49 3.22
N VAL A 97 -8.40 -2.22 2.45
CA VAL A 97 -8.54 -2.01 1.01
C VAL A 97 -8.97 -3.30 0.31
N GLU A 98 -8.43 -4.44 0.73
CA GLU A 98 -8.86 -5.75 0.20
C GLU A 98 -10.34 -5.99 0.39
N LYS A 99 -10.86 -5.66 1.58
CA LYS A 99 -12.28 -5.79 1.88
C LYS A 99 -13.12 -4.88 0.98
N LEU A 100 -12.65 -3.65 0.77
CA LEU A 100 -13.32 -2.71 -0.11
C LEU A 100 -13.35 -3.23 -1.55
N ALA A 101 -12.24 -3.72 -2.04
CA ALA A 101 -12.16 -4.28 -3.39
C ALA A 101 -13.09 -5.48 -3.55
N ALA A 102 -13.16 -6.35 -2.56
CA ALA A 102 -14.07 -7.49 -2.56
C ALA A 102 -15.54 -7.04 -2.55
N ALA A 103 -15.86 -5.98 -1.84
CA ALA A 103 -17.22 -5.44 -1.79
C ALA A 103 -17.66 -4.86 -3.12
N LEU A 104 -16.72 -4.44 -3.97
CA LEU A 104 -17.01 -3.91 -5.30
C LEU A 104 -17.16 -5.00 -6.35
N SER A 105 -16.88 -6.23 -6.01
CA SER A 105 -16.91 -7.37 -6.95
C SER A 105 -18.32 -7.89 -7.23
#